data_f649db4022e4d879a21c9db288a21fe4
#
_entry.id   f649db4022e4d879a21c9db288a21fe4
#
_cell.length_a   1.000
_cell.length_b   1.000
_cell.length_c   1.000
_cell.angle_alpha   90.00
_cell.angle_beta   90.00
_cell.angle_gamma   90.00
#
_symmetry.space_group_name_H-M   'P 1'
#
loop_
_entity.id
_entity.type
_entity.pdbx_description
1 polymer ?
#
loop_
_entity_poly.entity_id
_entity_poly.type
_entity_poly.pdbx_seq_one_letter_code
_entity_poly.pdbx_strand_id
1 'polypeptide(L)' 'MSDLRGLSGQQIVKILCNKLGFAISGRSGSHVRLSKDTPQGKVGTVVPIHSEVKIGTLKGILKLAKINEEEFRKFL' A
#
# COMPACT_ATOMS: atom_id res chain seq x y z
N MET A 1 -4.66 16.55 10.96
CA MET A 1 -3.46 16.29 10.16
C MET A 1 -3.28 14.80 9.97
N SER A 2 -3.08 14.37 8.74
CA SER A 2 -2.98 12.94 8.43
C SER A 2 -1.62 12.39 8.87
N ASP A 3 -1.62 11.19 9.43
CA ASP A 3 -0.43 10.55 9.96
C ASP A 3 -0.31 9.15 9.38
N LEU A 4 0.89 8.76 9.01
CA LEU A 4 1.17 7.43 8.48
C LEU A 4 1.22 6.35 9.57
N ARG A 5 1.27 6.74 10.83
CA ARG A 5 1.34 5.79 11.96
C ARG A 5 -0.04 5.24 12.29
N GLY A 6 -0.04 4.01 12.80
CA GLY A 6 -1.26 3.40 13.32
C GLY A 6 -2.19 2.82 12.28
N LEU A 7 -1.77 2.73 11.02
CA LEU A 7 -2.60 2.17 9.98
C LEU A 7 -2.54 0.65 10.00
N SER A 8 -3.69 0.01 9.76
CA SER A 8 -3.71 -1.44 9.59
C SER A 8 -3.37 -1.80 8.15
N GLY A 9 -2.94 -3.05 7.94
CA GLY A 9 -2.72 -3.56 6.59
C GLY A 9 -3.95 -3.46 5.73
N GLN A 10 -5.14 -3.74 6.32
CA GLN A 10 -6.39 -3.64 5.58
C GLN A 10 -6.68 -2.22 5.10
N GLN A 11 -6.40 -1.23 5.96
CA GLN A 11 -6.58 0.17 5.57
C GLN A 11 -5.67 0.55 4.41
N ILE A 12 -4.42 0.08 4.46
CA ILE A 12 -3.45 0.34 3.40
C ILE A 12 -3.90 -0.29 2.08
N VAL A 13 -4.31 -1.56 2.12
CA VAL A 13 -4.83 -2.25 0.92
C VAL A 13 -6.03 -1.52 0.35
N LYS A 14 -6.94 -1.08 1.21
CA LYS A 14 -8.14 -0.39 0.78
C LYS A 14 -7.80 0.91 0.03
N ILE A 15 -6.87 1.68 0.56
CA ILE A 15 -6.43 2.92 -0.08
C ILE A 15 -5.76 2.62 -1.42
N LEU A 16 -4.84 1.67 -1.44
CA LEU A 16 -4.14 1.32 -2.67
C LEU A 16 -5.11 0.85 -3.76
N CYS A 17 -6.09 0.02 -3.40
CA CYS A 17 -7.05 -0.50 -4.37
C CYS A 17 -8.09 0.54 -4.79
N ASN A 18 -8.67 1.26 -3.84
CA ASN A 18 -9.81 2.13 -4.13
C ASN A 18 -9.41 3.53 -4.61
N LYS A 19 -8.23 4.00 -4.22
CA LYS A 19 -7.80 5.37 -4.52
C LYS A 19 -6.63 5.45 -5.47
N LEU A 20 -5.78 4.43 -5.50
CA LEU A 20 -4.53 4.50 -6.26
C LEU A 20 -4.46 3.49 -7.40
N GLY A 21 -5.54 2.76 -7.65
CA GLY A 21 -5.67 1.93 -8.85
C GLY A 21 -4.97 0.58 -8.79
N PHE A 22 -4.59 0.12 -7.60
CA PHE A 22 -3.99 -1.20 -7.47
C PHE A 22 -5.05 -2.29 -7.42
N ALA A 23 -4.66 -3.50 -7.78
CA ALA A 23 -5.50 -4.68 -7.65
C ALA A 23 -4.72 -5.76 -6.90
N ILE A 24 -5.44 -6.58 -6.15
CA ILE A 24 -4.82 -7.70 -5.45
C ILE A 24 -4.40 -8.73 -6.50
N SER A 25 -3.11 -9.08 -6.52
CA SER A 25 -2.57 -10.04 -7.46
C SER A 25 -2.25 -11.39 -6.82
N GLY A 26 -2.27 -11.47 -5.50
CA GLY A 26 -2.03 -12.73 -4.81
C GLY A 26 -2.01 -12.55 -3.31
N ARG A 27 -1.95 -13.67 -2.61
CA ARG A 27 -1.90 -13.67 -1.16
C ARG A 27 -1.05 -14.85 -0.70
N SER A 28 -0.23 -14.63 0.32
CA SER A 28 0.56 -15.68 0.93
C SER A 28 0.54 -15.46 2.44
N GLY A 29 -0.21 -16.29 3.17
CA GLY A 29 -0.39 -16.11 4.60
C GLY A 29 -1.01 -14.76 4.90
N SER A 30 -0.35 -13.95 5.72
CA SER A 30 -0.82 -12.62 6.09
C SER A 30 -0.30 -11.53 5.16
N HIS A 31 0.33 -11.89 4.03
CA HIS A 31 0.85 -10.92 3.09
C HIS A 31 -0.02 -10.89 1.83
N VAL A 32 -0.46 -9.70 1.45
CA VAL A 32 -1.26 -9.49 0.24
C VAL A 32 -0.39 -8.78 -0.78
N ARG A 33 -0.31 -9.35 -1.99
CA ARG A 33 0.40 -8.73 -3.09
C ARG A 33 -0.57 -7.93 -3.94
N LEU A 34 -0.15 -6.73 -4.31
CA LEU A 34 -0.93 -5.84 -5.14
C LEU A 34 -0.09 -5.39 -6.32
N SER A 35 -0.74 -5.15 -7.42
CA SER A 35 -0.06 -4.66 -8.62
C SER A 35 -0.92 -3.66 -9.36
N LYS A 36 -0.26 -2.88 -10.21
CA LYS A 36 -0.89 -1.87 -11.04
C LYS A 36 -0.11 -1.73 -12.33
N ASP A 37 -0.82 -1.68 -13.45
CA ASP A 37 -0.18 -1.41 -14.74
C ASP A 37 -0.01 0.09 -14.90
N THR A 38 1.19 0.49 -15.33
CA THR A 38 1.49 1.91 -15.59
C THR A 38 2.08 2.04 -16.98
N PRO A 39 2.15 3.26 -17.54
CA PRO A 39 2.81 3.46 -18.84
C PRO A 39 4.27 3.00 -18.85
N GLN A 40 4.93 2.97 -17.69
CA GLN A 40 6.31 2.53 -17.58
C GLN A 40 6.44 1.05 -17.24
N GLY A 41 5.32 0.33 -17.16
CA GLY A 41 5.31 -1.10 -16.84
C GLY A 41 4.52 -1.39 -15.58
N LYS A 42 4.56 -2.65 -15.16
CA LYS A 42 3.82 -3.08 -13.97
C LYS A 42 4.62 -2.74 -12.70
N VAL A 43 3.94 -2.18 -11.72
CA VAL A 43 4.51 -1.97 -10.39
C VAL A 43 3.77 -2.86 -9.40
N GLY A 44 4.46 -3.30 -8.37
CA GLY A 44 3.86 -4.17 -7.36
C GLY A 44 4.39 -3.89 -5.98
N THR A 45 3.60 -4.27 -4.99
CA THR A 45 3.99 -4.14 -3.59
C THR A 45 3.37 -5.25 -2.78
N VAL A 46 3.80 -5.39 -1.54
CA VAL A 46 3.29 -6.41 -0.62
C VAL A 46 2.92 -5.73 0.69
N VAL A 47 1.72 -6.00 1.19
CA VAL A 47 1.21 -5.40 2.41
C VAL A 47 0.95 -6.50 3.44
N PRO A 48 1.59 -6.43 4.62
CA PRO A 48 1.27 -7.38 5.70
C PRO A 48 -0.08 -6.99 6.32
N ILE A 49 -0.97 -7.97 6.48
CA ILE A 49 -2.30 -7.72 7.06
C ILE A 49 -2.20 -7.82 8.58
N HIS A 50 -1.55 -6.84 9.16
CA HIS A 50 -1.41 -6.70 10.61
C HIS A 50 -2.35 -5.60 11.09
N SER A 51 -2.73 -5.67 12.36
CA SER A 51 -3.61 -4.64 12.95
C SER A 51 -2.94 -3.27 12.97
N GLU A 52 -1.62 -3.26 13.01
CA GLU A 52 -0.86 -2.02 12.87
C GLU A 52 0.39 -2.28 12.05
N VAL A 53 0.57 -1.52 10.97
CA VAL A 53 1.76 -1.58 10.13
C VAL A 53 2.68 -0.45 10.52
N LYS A 54 3.89 -0.77 10.93
CA LYS A 54 4.86 0.22 11.38
C LYS A 54 5.24 1.16 10.24
N ILE A 55 5.57 2.38 10.60
CA ILE A 55 5.84 3.44 9.61
C ILE A 55 6.98 3.07 8.66
N GLY A 56 8.04 2.42 9.16
CA GLY A 56 9.13 1.98 8.29
C GLY A 56 8.68 0.95 7.26
N THR A 57 7.82 0.02 7.67
CA THR A 57 7.25 -0.96 6.77
C THR A 57 6.35 -0.30 5.73
N LEU A 58 5.52 0.66 6.16
CA LEU A 58 4.67 1.40 5.24
C LEU A 58 5.48 2.17 4.21
N LYS A 59 6.55 2.81 4.63
CA LYS A 59 7.43 3.53 3.69
C LYS A 59 8.00 2.59 2.62
N GLY A 60 8.39 1.38 3.02
CA GLY A 60 8.84 0.37 2.08
C GLY A 60 7.76 -0.07 1.10
N ILE A 61 6.53 -0.24 1.61
CA ILE A 61 5.38 -0.57 0.77
C ILE A 61 5.16 0.49 -0.30
N LEU A 62 5.17 1.75 0.10
CA LEU A 62 4.96 2.86 -0.83
C LEU A 62 6.09 3.00 -1.84
N LYS A 63 7.32 2.75 -1.41
CA LYS A 63 8.47 2.80 -2.29
C LYS A 63 8.37 1.76 -3.40
N LEU A 64 7.99 0.53 -3.07
CA LEU A 64 7.77 -0.52 -4.06
C LEU A 64 6.61 -0.19 -4.99
N ALA A 65 5.57 0.44 -4.46
CA ALA A 65 4.40 0.83 -5.23
C ALA A 65 4.63 2.08 -6.08
N LYS A 66 5.79 2.72 -5.95
CA LYS A 66 6.13 3.97 -6.64
C LYS A 66 5.17 5.11 -6.28
N ILE A 67 4.75 5.14 -5.01
CA ILE A 67 3.84 6.16 -4.50
C ILE A 67 4.58 7.03 -3.50
N ASN A 68 4.48 8.33 -3.67
CA ASN A 68 5.07 9.29 -2.75
C ASN A 68 4.19 9.39 -1.49
N GLU A 69 4.81 9.62 -0.36
CA GLU A 69 4.11 9.66 0.93
C GLU A 69 3.03 10.73 0.98
N GLU A 70 3.29 11.88 0.38
CA GLU A 70 2.32 12.97 0.38
C GLU A 70 1.08 12.61 -0.42
N GLU A 71 1.26 11.90 -1.52
CA GLU A 71 0.14 11.42 -2.32
C GLU A 71 -0.72 10.46 -1.52
N PHE A 72 -0.08 9.55 -0.80
CA PHE A 72 -0.79 8.59 0.04
C PHE A 72 -1.54 9.30 1.18
N ARG A 73 -0.91 10.30 1.81
CA ARG A 73 -1.51 11.04 2.92
C ARG A 73 -2.83 11.72 2.53
N LYS A 74 -3.00 12.07 1.28
CA LYS A 74 -4.23 12.72 0.82
C LYS A 74 -5.47 11.86 1.05
N PHE A 75 -5.30 10.57 1.21
CA PHE A 75 -6.41 9.64 1.39
C PHE A 75 -6.61 9.19 2.83
N LEU A 76 -5.92 9.78 3.77
CA LEU A 76 -6.06 9.44 5.19
C LEU A 76 -7.07 10.32 5.90
#